data_88cb9435b630cfb1d03f7d4d4de58f54
#
_entry.id   88cb9435b630cfb1d03f7d4d4de58f54
#
_cell.length_a   1.000
_cell.length_b   1.000
_cell.length_c   1.000
_cell.angle_alpha   90.00
_cell.angle_beta   90.00
_cell.angle_gamma   90.00
#
_symmetry.space_group_name_H-M   'P 1'
#
loop_
_entity.id
_entity.type
_entity.pdbx_description
1 polymer ?
#
loop_
_entity_poly.entity_id
_entity_poly.type
_entity_poly.pdbx_seq_one_letter_code
_entity_poly.pdbx_strand_id
1 'polypeptide(L)'
;MKGKAGWLILSCLVAVSLALISCGPAATSPTPSPTPTPTPTLSPTPTPTATVPSVEKPQYGGTLTLALDTDLIGFDPAYTVTWQCYQMNFTHDKMLYGDWKKGPGGTGETGFLLYTFMPHFSTGYLAESWELPDAETIIFRLRQGIKWQNRPPVNGREVVADDVVFSFKRLFEIPESYLVTTHKALGFPTSIKALDKYTVEIKVPPASQPGIFRDLGSQTWTIAPEIVKTYGDHKNWRYAVGNGPFILKDFVPDSMAVFVKNPDYWMENPLHPGDKLPYVDTYKRLVIKDVSTRLSALRTGKIDALLGVEWEDKDSLIKTNPELKWARTGSYEEGIAMRVDTKPFDDVRVRRALWLAMDNLAIRDVYYGGNAALLNYPVKDLPDFKAIYTPLEQLPQSVQELYGYNPDKAKQLLTEAGYPNGFKAEIITRSEPRYVELLEVIKEQWSKIGVQLDIKPMEFASWNSIAVRFQHKQMIYADSLWTSSPFKCQTWGTGQGRNLSIVSDPWLDEKFKVITGAELDWAKGVPAWKEVIPYLLDKAFYVQPPNSFSHSFWQPWFKDYHGEYCIGYTSFYMWVRFGWLDLDLKAQMTGGK
;
A
#
# COMPACT_ATOMS: atom_id res chain seq x y z
N MET A 1 41.23 13.82 -34.75
CA MET A 1 42.45 13.01 -34.54
C MET A 1 42.00 11.81 -33.73
N LYS A 2 41.85 10.64 -34.31
CA LYS A 2 42.66 9.41 -34.23
C LYS A 2 42.76 8.93 -32.76
N GLY A 3 42.41 7.70 -32.36
CA GLY A 3 42.17 6.45 -33.06
C GLY A 3 41.61 5.45 -32.06
N LYS A 4 40.75 4.53 -32.46
CA LYS A 4 41.03 3.18 -32.91
C LYS A 4 41.71 2.30 -31.86
N ALA A 5 41.04 1.33 -31.50
CA ALA A 5 40.93 -0.10 -31.85
C ALA A 5 41.34 -0.90 -30.60
N GLY A 6 40.87 -2.07 -30.26
CA GLY A 6 40.19 -3.12 -30.94
C GLY A 6 40.56 -4.43 -30.28
N TRP A 7 39.72 -5.47 -30.45
CA TRP A 7 40.09 -6.89 -30.60
C TRP A 7 40.41 -7.64 -29.30
N LEU A 8 40.11 -8.92 -29.07
CA LEU A 8 39.74 -10.11 -29.88
C LEU A 8 39.20 -11.20 -28.96
N ILE A 9 38.17 -11.87 -29.33
CA ILE A 9 37.87 -13.29 -29.49
C ILE A 9 38.95 -14.26 -28.96
N LEU A 10 38.58 -15.22 -28.12
CA LEU A 10 39.12 -16.57 -28.20
C LEU A 10 38.06 -17.62 -27.86
N SER A 11 37.59 -18.31 -28.89
CA SER A 11 36.92 -19.61 -28.85
C SER A 11 37.95 -20.70 -28.59
N CYS A 12 37.62 -21.70 -27.78
CA CYS A 12 38.20 -23.04 -27.93
C CYS A 12 37.17 -24.11 -27.59
N LEU A 13 36.78 -24.81 -28.64
CA LEU A 13 36.18 -26.14 -28.66
C LEU A 13 37.16 -27.19 -28.11
N VAL A 14 36.66 -28.16 -27.37
CA VAL A 14 37.17 -29.54 -27.45
C VAL A 14 35.97 -30.47 -27.35
N ALA A 15 35.81 -31.28 -28.38
CA ALA A 15 34.84 -32.35 -28.54
C ALA A 15 35.54 -33.72 -28.31
N VAL A 16 34.68 -34.73 -28.12
CA VAL A 16 34.85 -36.18 -28.45
C VAL A 16 35.42 -37.05 -27.31
N SER A 17 34.63 -37.99 -26.79
CA SER A 17 34.67 -39.38 -27.33
C SER A 17 33.51 -40.22 -26.79
N LEU A 18 32.80 -40.84 -27.75
CA LEU A 18 31.90 -41.97 -27.60
C LEU A 18 32.70 -43.28 -27.38
N ALA A 19 32.20 -44.18 -26.54
CA ALA A 19 32.39 -45.61 -26.74
C ALA A 19 31.12 -46.36 -26.28
N LEU A 20 30.46 -46.93 -27.26
CA LEU A 20 29.41 -47.98 -27.16
C LEU A 20 30.04 -49.32 -26.84
N ILE A 21 29.47 -50.07 -25.89
CA ILE A 21 29.48 -51.55 -25.97
C ILE A 21 28.11 -52.05 -25.50
N SER A 22 27.45 -52.77 -26.44
CA SER A 22 26.26 -53.57 -26.26
C SER A 22 26.64 -54.96 -25.80
N CYS A 23 25.87 -55.58 -24.91
CA CYS A 23 25.55 -57.02 -24.94
C CYS A 23 24.31 -57.32 -24.10
N GLY A 24 23.39 -58.02 -24.67
CA GLY A 24 22.09 -58.41 -24.17
C GLY A 24 22.07 -59.70 -23.29
N PRO A 25 20.91 -60.29 -23.06
CA PRO A 25 20.56 -60.81 -21.75
C PRO A 25 20.79 -62.32 -21.57
N ALA A 26 21.02 -62.74 -20.30
CA ALA A 26 20.91 -64.13 -19.88
C ALA A 26 19.98 -64.23 -18.66
N ALA A 27 18.97 -65.05 -18.81
CA ALA A 27 18.02 -65.41 -17.73
C ALA A 27 18.69 -66.33 -16.72
N THR A 28 18.51 -66.08 -15.44
CA THR A 28 18.79 -67.07 -14.38
C THR A 28 17.65 -67.09 -13.35
N SER A 29 17.35 -68.30 -12.96
CA SER A 29 16.29 -68.76 -12.08
C SER A 29 16.38 -68.26 -10.62
N PRO A 30 15.31 -68.29 -9.83
CA PRO A 30 15.25 -67.69 -8.52
C PRO A 30 15.96 -68.51 -7.43
N THR A 31 16.75 -67.80 -6.63
CA THR A 31 17.35 -68.32 -5.39
C THR A 31 16.43 -68.03 -4.18
N PRO A 32 16.36 -68.94 -3.18
CA PRO A 32 15.40 -68.76 -2.08
C PRO A 32 15.79 -67.61 -1.12
N SER A 33 14.78 -66.95 -0.64
CA SER A 33 14.84 -65.83 0.32
C SER A 33 15.41 -66.24 1.67
N PRO A 34 16.34 -65.51 2.28
CA PRO A 34 16.77 -65.79 3.65
C PRO A 34 15.75 -65.26 4.68
N THR A 35 15.59 -66.04 5.72
CA THR A 35 14.79 -65.79 6.93
C THR A 35 15.21 -64.46 7.59
N PRO A 36 14.26 -63.62 8.01
CA PRO A 36 14.63 -62.35 8.64
C PRO A 36 15.22 -62.57 10.05
N THR A 37 16.40 -61.99 10.25
CA THR A 37 17.03 -61.87 11.56
C THR A 37 16.28 -60.78 12.37
N PRO A 38 16.04 -60.94 13.68
CA PRO A 38 15.32 -59.93 14.45
C PRO A 38 16.18 -58.66 14.56
N THR A 39 15.62 -57.54 14.12
CA THR A 39 16.15 -56.20 14.23
C THR A 39 16.22 -55.79 15.72
N PRO A 40 17.36 -55.26 16.23
CA PRO A 40 17.41 -54.75 17.60
C PRO A 40 16.46 -53.56 17.74
N THR A 41 15.59 -53.61 18.73
CA THR A 41 14.71 -52.49 19.12
C THR A 41 15.56 -51.35 19.63
N LEU A 42 15.71 -50.29 18.84
CA LEU A 42 16.30 -49.03 19.27
C LEU A 42 15.37 -48.38 20.28
N SER A 43 15.85 -48.10 21.49
CA SER A 43 15.19 -47.25 22.46
C SER A 43 14.86 -45.90 21.81
N PRO A 44 13.67 -45.34 22.05
CA PRO A 44 13.34 -44.04 21.50
C PRO A 44 14.31 -43.00 22.00
N THR A 45 15.03 -42.36 21.08
CA THR A 45 15.82 -41.14 21.35
C THR A 45 14.83 -40.11 21.89
N PRO A 46 15.14 -39.43 23.01
CA PRO A 46 14.25 -38.39 23.51
C PRO A 46 14.07 -37.33 22.43
N THR A 47 12.85 -37.13 22.02
CA THR A 47 12.45 -36.02 21.16
C THR A 47 12.90 -34.74 21.83
N PRO A 48 13.66 -33.85 21.17
CA PRO A 48 14.01 -32.57 21.76
C PRO A 48 12.69 -31.85 22.07
N THR A 49 12.47 -31.56 23.34
CA THR A 49 11.37 -30.71 23.80
C THR A 49 11.52 -29.39 23.03
N ALA A 50 10.55 -29.12 22.16
CA ALA A 50 10.48 -27.83 21.49
C ALA A 50 10.43 -26.77 22.61
N THR A 51 11.52 -26.05 22.79
CA THR A 51 11.57 -24.86 23.62
C THR A 51 10.54 -23.90 23.00
N VAL A 52 9.43 -23.67 23.69
CA VAL A 52 8.53 -22.57 23.39
C VAL A 52 9.41 -21.32 23.31
N PRO A 53 9.44 -20.59 22.20
CA PRO A 53 10.22 -19.37 22.11
C PRO A 53 9.83 -18.50 23.30
N SER A 54 10.80 -18.10 24.12
CA SER A 54 10.53 -17.13 25.18
C SER A 54 10.00 -15.88 24.47
N VAL A 55 8.79 -15.45 24.83
CA VAL A 55 8.26 -14.17 24.33
C VAL A 55 9.24 -13.10 24.80
N GLU A 56 9.97 -12.51 23.84
CA GLU A 56 10.93 -11.45 24.15
C GLU A 56 10.14 -10.30 24.80
N LYS A 57 10.63 -9.85 25.97
CA LYS A 57 9.97 -8.75 26.68
C LYS A 57 10.39 -7.43 26.04
N PRO A 58 9.44 -6.55 25.62
CA PRO A 58 9.77 -5.26 25.07
C PRO A 58 10.68 -4.44 25.99
N GLN A 59 11.68 -3.76 25.39
CA GLN A 59 12.58 -2.85 26.09
C GLN A 59 12.14 -1.41 25.84
N TYR A 60 12.27 -0.58 26.88
CA TYR A 60 12.09 0.87 26.76
C TYR A 60 13.40 1.57 26.49
N GLY A 61 13.33 2.63 25.68
CA GLY A 61 14.49 3.47 25.42
C GLY A 61 14.99 3.48 23.99
N GLY A 62 16.06 4.24 23.79
CA GLY A 62 16.75 4.31 22.51
C GLY A 62 16.11 5.23 21.47
N THR A 63 16.81 5.29 20.32
CA THR A 63 16.42 6.09 19.16
C THR A 63 16.13 5.17 17.97
N LEU A 64 14.88 5.19 17.49
CA LEU A 64 14.48 4.58 16.23
C LEU A 64 14.71 5.59 15.10
N THR A 65 15.49 5.21 14.09
CA THR A 65 15.85 6.08 12.97
C THR A 65 15.35 5.52 11.65
N LEU A 66 14.59 6.31 10.91
CA LEU A 66 14.16 5.99 9.54
C LEU A 66 14.73 7.02 8.56
N ALA A 67 14.90 6.60 7.30
CA ALA A 67 15.21 7.51 6.19
C ALA A 67 14.08 7.46 5.15
N LEU A 68 13.60 8.63 4.75
CA LEU A 68 12.59 8.82 3.72
C LEU A 68 13.13 9.79 2.65
N ASP A 69 12.55 9.75 1.47
CA ASP A 69 12.91 10.65 0.36
C ASP A 69 12.19 12.00 0.38
N THR A 70 11.13 12.08 1.20
CA THR A 70 10.26 13.27 1.29
C THR A 70 10.31 13.87 2.68
N ASP A 71 10.07 15.18 2.74
CA ASP A 71 10.00 15.93 3.99
C ASP A 71 8.60 15.89 4.64
N LEU A 72 8.47 16.53 5.80
CA LEU A 72 7.18 16.82 6.42
C LEU A 72 6.52 17.97 5.65
N ILE A 73 5.26 17.78 5.25
CA ILE A 73 4.61 18.73 4.32
C ILE A 73 3.68 19.70 5.05
N GLY A 74 2.76 19.22 5.89
CA GLY A 74 1.73 20.04 6.48
C GLY A 74 1.40 19.66 7.91
N PHE A 75 1.03 20.67 8.73
CA PHE A 75 0.62 20.49 10.13
C PHE A 75 -0.80 20.95 10.41
N ASP A 76 -1.51 21.43 9.37
CA ASP A 76 -2.89 21.88 9.50
C ASP A 76 -3.79 21.18 8.48
N PRO A 77 -4.63 20.24 8.92
CA PRO A 77 -5.47 19.44 8.02
C PRO A 77 -6.56 20.25 7.31
N ALA A 78 -6.83 21.48 7.75
CA ALA A 78 -7.78 22.36 7.07
C ALA A 78 -7.19 23.13 5.87
N TYR A 79 -5.86 23.21 5.77
CA TYR A 79 -5.17 23.91 4.68
C TYR A 79 -4.28 23.01 3.82
N THR A 80 -4.14 21.76 4.21
CA THR A 80 -3.31 20.79 3.51
C THR A 80 -4.16 19.56 3.18
N VAL A 81 -3.91 18.93 2.05
CA VAL A 81 -4.56 17.65 1.74
C VAL A 81 -4.28 16.68 2.90
N THR A 82 -5.32 16.14 3.50
CA THR A 82 -5.23 15.43 4.79
C THR A 82 -4.19 14.33 4.83
N TRP A 83 -4.02 13.55 3.74
CA TRP A 83 -3.01 12.50 3.68
C TRP A 83 -1.56 13.05 3.72
N GLN A 84 -1.32 14.32 3.38
CA GLN A 84 -0.02 14.97 3.49
C GLN A 84 0.32 15.41 4.91
N CYS A 85 -0.66 15.43 5.82
CA CYS A 85 -0.43 15.70 7.24
C CYS A 85 -0.09 14.44 8.05
N TYR A 86 0.32 13.34 7.42
CA TYR A 86 0.54 12.05 8.09
C TYR A 86 1.55 12.08 9.25
N GLN A 87 2.46 13.04 9.30
CA GLN A 87 3.35 13.26 10.45
C GLN A 87 2.58 13.58 11.74
N MET A 88 1.35 14.05 11.62
CA MET A 88 0.46 14.23 12.78
C MET A 88 0.07 12.90 13.43
N ASN A 89 0.23 11.75 12.75
CA ASN A 89 0.06 10.43 13.36
C ASN A 89 1.03 10.18 14.54
N PHE A 90 2.13 10.92 14.62
CA PHE A 90 3.08 10.83 15.72
C PHE A 90 2.73 11.76 16.87
N THR A 91 2.13 12.90 16.57
CA THR A 91 1.87 13.96 17.56
C THR A 91 0.41 14.06 18.00
N HIS A 92 -0.53 13.53 17.21
CA HIS A 92 -1.96 13.59 17.47
C HIS A 92 -2.60 12.21 17.28
N ASP A 93 -3.63 11.92 18.03
CA ASP A 93 -4.49 10.77 17.77
C ASP A 93 -5.73 11.19 16.96
N LYS A 94 -6.22 10.25 16.13
CA LYS A 94 -7.49 10.32 15.42
C LYS A 94 -8.59 9.68 16.26
N MET A 95 -9.84 9.78 15.82
CA MET A 95 -10.93 9.02 16.44
C MET A 95 -10.70 7.52 16.32
N LEU A 96 -10.33 7.05 15.13
CA LEU A 96 -10.19 5.65 14.77
C LEU A 96 -8.86 5.40 14.05
N TYR A 97 -8.29 4.21 14.28
CA TYR A 97 -7.18 3.64 13.52
C TYR A 97 -7.43 2.16 13.22
N GLY A 98 -6.50 1.51 12.53
CA GLY A 98 -6.49 0.06 12.40
C GLY A 98 -6.29 -0.64 13.76
N ASP A 99 -6.96 -1.75 13.96
CA ASP A 99 -6.80 -2.56 15.18
C ASP A 99 -5.49 -3.35 15.13
N TRP A 100 -4.49 -2.90 15.89
CA TRP A 100 -3.17 -3.53 15.95
C TRP A 100 -3.22 -5.02 16.25
N LYS A 101 -4.21 -5.48 17.04
CA LYS A 101 -4.42 -6.91 17.33
C LYS A 101 -4.76 -7.75 16.11
N LYS A 102 -5.28 -7.14 15.06
CA LYS A 102 -5.63 -7.81 13.79
C LYS A 102 -4.49 -7.84 12.78
N GLY A 103 -3.42 -7.09 13.05
CA GLY A 103 -2.23 -7.04 12.24
C GLY A 103 -1.34 -8.29 12.33
N PRO A 104 -0.19 -8.28 11.62
CA PRO A 104 0.73 -9.42 11.54
C PRO A 104 1.30 -9.89 12.88
N GLY A 105 1.49 -8.97 13.84
CA GLY A 105 1.92 -9.32 15.21
C GLY A 105 0.81 -9.92 16.08
N GLY A 106 -0.45 -9.83 15.64
CA GLY A 106 -1.64 -10.36 16.32
C GLY A 106 -2.27 -11.53 15.57
N THR A 107 -3.55 -11.38 15.13
CA THR A 107 -4.28 -12.47 14.47
C THR A 107 -3.96 -12.64 12.99
N GLY A 108 -3.30 -11.66 12.34
CA GLY A 108 -2.96 -11.70 10.92
C GLY A 108 -4.17 -11.56 9.97
N GLU A 109 -5.30 -11.07 10.45
CA GLU A 109 -6.49 -10.83 9.61
C GLU A 109 -6.25 -9.74 8.56
N THR A 110 -5.34 -8.81 8.81
CA THR A 110 -4.89 -7.77 7.88
C THR A 110 -3.36 -7.71 7.86
N GLY A 111 -2.80 -7.39 6.70
CA GLY A 111 -1.35 -7.16 6.57
C GLY A 111 -0.92 -5.73 6.91
N PHE A 112 -1.87 -4.79 7.04
CA PHE A 112 -1.59 -3.36 7.13
C PHE A 112 -0.66 -2.85 6.02
N LEU A 113 -0.76 -3.46 4.84
CA LEU A 113 0.05 -3.13 3.67
C LEU A 113 -0.54 -1.99 2.82
N LEU A 114 -1.79 -1.63 3.08
CA LEU A 114 -2.54 -0.62 2.35
C LEU A 114 -3.03 0.49 3.28
N TYR A 115 -3.17 1.70 2.73
CA TYR A 115 -3.82 2.82 3.42
C TYR A 115 -5.34 2.83 3.18
N THR A 116 -5.97 1.65 3.25
CA THR A 116 -7.38 1.43 2.93
C THR A 116 -8.25 1.52 4.18
N PHE A 117 -9.41 2.20 4.07
CA PHE A 117 -10.41 2.18 5.14
C PHE A 117 -11.21 0.88 5.06
N MET A 118 -11.11 0.10 6.12
CA MET A 118 -11.87 -1.14 6.31
C MET A 118 -12.44 -1.12 7.73
N PRO A 119 -13.75 -0.84 7.89
CA PRO A 119 -14.35 -0.65 9.22
C PRO A 119 -14.14 -1.82 10.15
N HIS A 120 -14.20 -3.06 9.63
CA HIS A 120 -14.03 -4.28 10.41
C HIS A 120 -12.58 -4.53 10.88
N PHE A 121 -11.58 -3.79 10.32
CA PHE A 121 -10.20 -3.77 10.82
C PHE A 121 -9.89 -2.53 11.64
N SER A 122 -10.89 -1.67 11.89
CA SER A 122 -10.71 -0.43 12.65
C SER A 122 -11.09 -0.61 14.11
N THR A 123 -10.46 0.17 14.98
CA THR A 123 -10.76 0.27 16.40
C THR A 123 -10.73 1.72 16.87
N GLY A 124 -11.35 1.98 18.01
CA GLY A 124 -11.36 3.30 18.62
C GLY A 124 -10.03 3.65 19.28
N TYR A 125 -9.60 4.90 19.07
CA TYR A 125 -8.44 5.52 19.72
C TYR A 125 -8.90 6.69 20.58
N LEU A 126 -8.93 7.92 20.05
CA LEU A 126 -9.51 9.05 20.80
C LEU A 126 -11.00 8.82 21.10
N ALA A 127 -11.75 8.24 20.16
CA ALA A 127 -13.04 7.66 20.44
C ALA A 127 -12.88 6.30 21.13
N GLU A 128 -13.54 6.08 22.24
CA GLU A 128 -13.66 4.78 22.87
C GLU A 128 -14.63 3.88 22.12
N SER A 129 -15.73 4.49 21.63
CA SER A 129 -16.75 3.83 20.82
C SER A 129 -17.44 4.81 19.87
N TRP A 130 -18.22 4.25 18.95
CA TRP A 130 -19.08 5.03 18.05
C TRP A 130 -20.41 4.33 17.82
N GLU A 131 -21.40 5.09 17.44
CA GLU A 131 -22.73 4.61 17.10
C GLU A 131 -23.21 5.26 15.80
N LEU A 132 -23.94 4.50 15.00
CA LEU A 132 -24.63 4.94 13.79
C LEU A 132 -26.11 4.55 13.95
N PRO A 133 -26.87 5.29 14.75
CA PRO A 133 -28.24 4.90 15.13
C PRO A 133 -29.22 4.95 13.96
N ASP A 134 -28.93 5.77 12.97
CA ASP A 134 -29.68 5.93 11.73
C ASP A 134 -28.72 6.37 10.60
N ALA A 135 -29.23 6.54 9.38
CA ALA A 135 -28.44 6.93 8.20
C ALA A 135 -27.95 8.40 8.22
N GLU A 136 -28.40 9.21 9.17
CA GLU A 136 -28.10 10.65 9.25
C GLU A 136 -27.28 11.03 10.47
N THR A 137 -26.98 10.07 11.35
CA THR A 137 -26.37 10.36 12.66
C THR A 137 -25.09 9.56 12.86
N ILE A 138 -24.03 10.25 13.27
CA ILE A 138 -22.77 9.67 13.74
C ILE A 138 -22.57 10.16 15.17
N ILE A 139 -22.31 9.25 16.10
CA ILE A 139 -21.98 9.57 17.48
C ILE A 139 -20.60 8.99 17.81
N PHE A 140 -19.68 9.84 18.29
CA PHE A 140 -18.42 9.42 18.87
C PHE A 140 -18.44 9.64 20.37
N ARG A 141 -18.08 8.59 21.14
CA ARG A 141 -17.86 8.68 22.59
C ARG A 141 -16.36 8.71 22.85
N LEU A 142 -15.87 9.78 23.43
CA LEU A 142 -14.44 9.97 23.66
C LEU A 142 -13.97 9.19 24.89
N ARG A 143 -12.73 8.73 24.85
CA ARG A 143 -12.03 8.23 26.03
C ARG A 143 -11.84 9.36 27.03
N GLN A 144 -12.07 9.05 28.29
CA GLN A 144 -11.84 9.99 29.36
C GLN A 144 -10.37 10.00 29.80
N GLY A 145 -9.89 11.11 30.32
CA GLY A 145 -8.55 11.25 30.87
C GLY A 145 -7.43 11.42 29.84
N ILE A 146 -7.74 11.46 28.53
CA ILE A 146 -6.73 11.77 27.50
C ILE A 146 -6.34 13.23 27.62
N LYS A 147 -5.03 13.50 27.69
CA LYS A 147 -4.49 14.85 27.84
C LYS A 147 -3.80 15.33 26.58
N TRP A 148 -3.92 16.60 26.34
CA TRP A 148 -3.01 17.30 25.46
C TRP A 148 -1.60 17.29 26.06
N GLN A 149 -0.58 17.38 25.21
CA GLN A 149 0.81 17.57 25.63
C GLN A 149 0.93 18.80 26.54
N ASN A 150 1.72 18.67 27.62
CA ASN A 150 1.94 19.76 28.58
C ASN A 150 2.86 20.83 28.02
N ARG A 151 2.35 21.61 27.05
CA ARG A 151 3.02 22.70 26.36
C ARG A 151 2.07 23.90 26.18
N PRO A 152 2.58 25.13 26.28
CA PRO A 152 1.77 26.32 25.98
C PRO A 152 1.22 26.30 24.54
N PRO A 153 0.04 26.86 24.31
CA PRO A 153 -0.88 27.47 25.26
C PRO A 153 -1.85 26.48 25.91
N VAL A 154 -1.78 25.17 25.62
CA VAL A 154 -2.75 24.15 26.02
C VAL A 154 -2.50 23.61 27.44
N ASN A 155 -1.23 23.50 27.84
CA ASN A 155 -0.76 23.21 29.21
C ASN A 155 -1.33 21.90 29.80
N GLY A 156 -1.41 20.81 29.01
CA GLY A 156 -1.73 19.49 29.50
C GLY A 156 -3.17 19.29 29.96
N ARG A 157 -4.10 20.17 29.57
CA ARG A 157 -5.52 19.94 29.89
C ARG A 157 -6.08 18.71 29.20
N GLU A 158 -7.18 18.20 29.69
CA GLU A 158 -7.90 17.09 29.10
C GLU A 158 -8.50 17.43 27.74
N VAL A 159 -8.50 16.44 26.84
CA VAL A 159 -9.22 16.50 25.55
C VAL A 159 -10.69 16.27 25.80
N VAL A 160 -11.54 17.13 25.26
CA VAL A 160 -12.99 17.10 25.45
C VAL A 160 -13.74 17.19 24.12
N ALA A 161 -15.05 16.91 24.14
CA ALA A 161 -15.89 16.92 22.95
C ALA A 161 -15.86 18.26 22.18
N ASP A 162 -15.76 19.39 22.90
CA ASP A 162 -15.67 20.70 22.26
C ASP A 162 -14.41 20.87 21.40
N ASP A 163 -13.29 20.22 21.74
CA ASP A 163 -12.07 20.21 20.90
C ASP A 163 -12.31 19.51 19.56
N VAL A 164 -13.03 18.40 19.62
CA VAL A 164 -13.41 17.62 18.42
C VAL A 164 -14.40 18.42 17.56
N VAL A 165 -15.41 18.98 18.19
CA VAL A 165 -16.41 19.85 17.51
C VAL A 165 -15.73 21.02 16.80
N PHE A 166 -14.82 21.71 17.50
CA PHE A 166 -14.04 22.79 16.91
C PHE A 166 -13.25 22.31 15.67
N SER A 167 -12.52 21.21 15.83
CA SER A 167 -11.67 20.67 14.78
C SER A 167 -12.48 20.25 13.56
N PHE A 168 -13.59 19.55 13.76
CA PHE A 168 -14.42 19.03 12.68
C PHE A 168 -15.18 20.14 11.95
N LYS A 169 -15.73 21.12 12.66
CA LYS A 169 -16.38 22.28 12.04
C LYS A 169 -15.41 23.03 11.13
N ARG A 170 -14.21 23.28 11.61
CA ARG A 170 -13.15 23.99 10.88
C ARG A 170 -12.83 23.34 9.54
N LEU A 171 -12.89 22.01 9.44
CA LEU A 171 -12.62 21.27 8.21
C LEU A 171 -13.68 21.49 7.10
N PHE A 172 -14.88 21.95 7.46
CA PHE A 172 -15.95 22.27 6.51
C PHE A 172 -16.20 23.76 6.36
N GLU A 173 -15.72 24.59 7.30
CA GLU A 173 -15.84 26.03 7.25
C GLU A 173 -14.72 26.72 6.46
N ILE A 174 -13.56 26.08 6.31
CA ILE A 174 -12.43 26.60 5.55
C ILE A 174 -12.53 26.16 4.08
N PRO A 175 -12.72 27.08 3.11
CA PRO A 175 -12.97 26.75 1.72
C PRO A 175 -11.84 25.93 1.06
N GLU A 176 -10.61 26.13 1.49
CA GLU A 176 -9.41 25.43 0.99
C GLU A 176 -9.30 24.00 1.48
N SER A 177 -10.13 23.59 2.44
CA SER A 177 -10.09 22.25 3.01
C SER A 177 -10.38 21.18 1.96
N TYR A 178 -9.58 20.13 1.99
CA TYR A 178 -9.77 18.97 1.15
C TYR A 178 -11.14 18.32 1.34
N LEU A 179 -11.68 18.33 2.57
CA LEU A 179 -13.01 17.77 2.85
C LEU A 179 -14.14 18.57 2.21
N VAL A 180 -13.99 19.88 2.07
CA VAL A 180 -14.95 20.72 1.31
C VAL A 180 -15.02 20.26 -0.14
N THR A 181 -13.87 20.00 -0.76
CA THR A 181 -13.81 19.54 -2.15
C THR A 181 -14.40 18.14 -2.31
N THR A 182 -14.06 17.22 -1.42
CA THR A 182 -14.45 15.80 -1.55
C THR A 182 -15.92 15.53 -1.22
N HIS A 183 -16.52 16.31 -0.32
CA HIS A 183 -17.92 16.11 0.10
C HIS A 183 -18.92 17.05 -0.58
N LYS A 184 -18.45 17.92 -1.47
CA LYS A 184 -19.32 18.89 -2.15
C LYS A 184 -20.52 18.24 -2.88
N ALA A 185 -20.32 17.08 -3.48
CA ALA A 185 -21.37 16.40 -4.24
C ALA A 185 -22.37 15.62 -3.38
N LEU A 186 -21.92 15.09 -2.22
CA LEU A 186 -22.74 14.24 -1.35
C LEU A 186 -23.37 15.01 -0.17
N GLY A 187 -22.87 16.20 0.12
CA GLY A 187 -23.33 17.07 1.20
C GLY A 187 -22.41 17.08 2.42
N PHE A 188 -22.48 18.19 3.15
CA PHE A 188 -21.70 18.45 4.37
C PHE A 188 -22.50 18.07 5.61
N PRO A 189 -21.82 17.93 6.77
CA PRO A 189 -22.51 17.85 8.05
C PRO A 189 -23.48 19.04 8.22
N THR A 190 -24.70 18.73 8.62
CA THR A 190 -25.74 19.75 8.91
C THR A 190 -25.63 20.24 10.34
N SER A 191 -25.05 19.43 11.25
CA SER A 191 -24.76 19.78 12.63
C SER A 191 -23.56 18.99 13.12
N ILE A 192 -22.67 19.66 13.89
CA ILE A 192 -21.60 19.03 14.68
C ILE A 192 -21.66 19.68 16.06
N LYS A 193 -21.97 18.91 17.11
CA LYS A 193 -22.12 19.44 18.48
C LYS A 193 -21.67 18.46 19.53
N ALA A 194 -21.21 18.98 20.67
CA ALA A 194 -21.05 18.21 21.90
C ALA A 194 -22.42 18.01 22.55
N LEU A 195 -22.77 16.77 22.89
CA LEU A 195 -23.94 16.44 23.71
C LEU A 195 -23.64 16.56 25.20
N ASP A 196 -22.40 16.21 25.53
CA ASP A 196 -21.81 16.33 26.85
C ASP A 196 -20.28 16.46 26.71
N LYS A 197 -19.54 16.42 27.84
CA LYS A 197 -18.07 16.58 27.85
C LYS A 197 -17.32 15.58 26.97
N TYR A 198 -17.88 14.40 26.69
CA TYR A 198 -17.20 13.30 26.01
C TYR A 198 -18.00 12.73 24.85
N THR A 199 -19.13 13.31 24.48
CA THR A 199 -19.97 12.80 23.39
C THR A 199 -20.13 13.84 22.29
N VAL A 200 -19.76 13.47 21.06
CA VAL A 200 -19.91 14.29 19.86
C VAL A 200 -20.97 13.67 18.95
N GLU A 201 -21.99 14.46 18.60
CA GLU A 201 -23.00 14.11 17.61
C GLU A 201 -22.72 14.87 16.31
N ILE A 202 -22.80 14.16 15.18
CA ILE A 202 -22.68 14.73 13.84
C ILE A 202 -23.91 14.31 13.06
N LYS A 203 -24.65 15.30 12.53
CA LYS A 203 -25.76 15.07 11.62
C LYS A 203 -25.33 15.32 10.18
N VAL A 204 -25.69 14.41 9.29
CA VAL A 204 -25.24 14.39 7.88
C VAL A 204 -26.40 14.01 6.95
N PRO A 205 -26.37 14.38 5.68
CA PRO A 205 -27.25 13.76 4.69
C PRO A 205 -26.98 12.25 4.59
N PRO A 206 -27.99 11.38 4.42
CA PRO A 206 -27.83 9.92 4.42
C PRO A 206 -26.75 9.41 3.47
N ALA A 207 -26.69 9.96 2.25
CA ALA A 207 -25.72 9.55 1.23
C ALA A 207 -24.27 9.90 1.58
N SER A 208 -24.03 10.85 2.50
CA SER A 208 -22.69 11.29 2.89
C SER A 208 -22.18 10.62 4.17
N GLN A 209 -23.04 9.92 4.94
CA GLN A 209 -22.69 9.36 6.24
C GLN A 209 -21.46 8.44 6.19
N PRO A 210 -21.34 7.44 5.28
CA PRO A 210 -20.19 6.56 5.27
C PRO A 210 -18.88 7.31 5.01
N GLY A 211 -18.88 8.23 4.04
CA GLY A 211 -17.72 9.04 3.71
C GLY A 211 -17.32 10.00 4.83
N ILE A 212 -18.28 10.68 5.46
CA ILE A 212 -18.03 11.57 6.60
C ILE A 212 -17.51 10.76 7.80
N PHE A 213 -18.12 9.62 8.11
CA PHE A 213 -17.65 8.74 9.18
C PHE A 213 -16.19 8.31 8.97
N ARG A 214 -15.86 7.83 7.76
CA ARG A 214 -14.50 7.46 7.39
C ARG A 214 -13.54 8.63 7.57
N ASP A 215 -13.86 9.77 6.98
CA ASP A 215 -12.93 10.88 6.86
C ASP A 215 -12.74 11.60 8.21
N LEU A 216 -13.79 11.86 8.98
CA LEU A 216 -13.69 12.41 10.32
C LEU A 216 -13.14 11.40 11.33
N GLY A 217 -13.49 10.13 11.18
CA GLY A 217 -13.00 9.07 12.07
C GLY A 217 -11.53 8.75 11.86
N SER A 218 -11.10 8.58 10.62
CA SER A 218 -9.80 7.94 10.31
C SER A 218 -8.84 8.78 9.48
N GLN A 219 -9.26 9.91 8.91
CA GLN A 219 -8.40 10.70 8.02
C GLN A 219 -7.94 12.02 8.63
N THR A 220 -8.60 12.52 9.67
CA THR A 220 -8.31 13.82 10.27
C THR A 220 -7.88 13.70 11.72
N TRP A 221 -7.34 14.79 12.25
CA TRP A 221 -6.86 14.89 13.63
C TRP A 221 -7.62 15.98 14.38
N THR A 222 -7.75 15.79 15.68
CA THR A 222 -8.23 16.83 16.58
C THR A 222 -7.08 17.78 16.88
N ILE A 223 -7.31 19.10 16.80
CA ILE A 223 -6.37 20.16 17.15
C ILE A 223 -6.93 21.01 18.31
N ALA A 224 -6.04 21.50 19.17
CA ALA A 224 -6.45 22.32 20.30
C ALA A 224 -6.90 23.72 19.84
N PRO A 225 -8.11 24.17 20.20
CA PRO A 225 -8.63 25.48 19.82
C PRO A 225 -7.72 26.64 20.22
N GLU A 226 -7.00 26.53 21.34
CA GLU A 226 -6.08 27.53 21.84
C GLU A 226 -4.95 27.86 20.87
N ILE A 227 -4.50 26.85 20.09
CA ILE A 227 -3.45 27.05 19.08
C ILE A 227 -3.96 28.01 18.00
N VAL A 228 -5.13 27.72 17.44
CA VAL A 228 -5.71 28.56 16.40
C VAL A 228 -6.09 29.94 16.96
N LYS A 229 -6.62 30.01 18.16
CA LYS A 229 -6.96 31.27 18.82
C LYS A 229 -5.72 32.14 19.07
N THR A 230 -4.58 31.53 19.40
CA THR A 230 -3.36 32.27 19.77
C THR A 230 -2.54 32.64 18.53
N TYR A 231 -2.46 31.75 17.52
CA TYR A 231 -1.52 31.86 16.40
C TYR A 231 -2.21 31.99 15.03
N GLY A 232 -3.54 31.89 14.97
CA GLY A 232 -4.35 32.01 13.74
C GLY A 232 -4.55 30.70 12.99
N ASP A 233 -3.58 29.78 13.01
CA ASP A 233 -3.66 28.47 12.37
C ASP A 233 -2.76 27.44 13.09
N HIS A 234 -2.71 26.21 12.56
CA HIS A 234 -1.87 25.13 13.06
C HIS A 234 -0.70 24.79 12.10
N LYS A 235 -0.38 25.66 11.15
CA LYS A 235 0.63 25.38 10.09
C LYS A 235 2.06 25.30 10.61
N ASN A 236 2.38 26.08 11.66
CA ASN A 236 3.73 26.11 12.18
C ASN A 236 3.97 24.96 13.17
N TRP A 237 4.85 24.06 12.82
CA TRP A 237 5.19 22.88 13.62
C TRP A 237 5.61 23.19 15.08
N ARG A 238 6.17 24.39 15.33
CA ARG A 238 6.60 24.80 16.66
C ARG A 238 5.44 24.94 17.65
N TYR A 239 4.24 25.15 17.12
CA TYR A 239 3.00 25.27 17.89
C TYR A 239 2.16 24.00 17.86
N ALA A 240 2.65 22.94 17.18
CA ALA A 240 1.96 21.66 17.12
C ALA A 240 1.93 21.00 18.50
N VAL A 241 0.85 21.24 19.24
CA VAL A 241 0.55 20.59 20.52
C VAL A 241 -0.52 19.55 20.28
N GLY A 242 -0.17 18.29 20.39
CA GLY A 242 -1.06 17.18 20.14
C GLY A 242 -1.38 16.38 21.41
N ASN A 243 -2.01 15.23 21.22
CA ASN A 243 -2.38 14.26 22.26
C ASN A 243 -1.82 12.85 21.96
N GLY A 244 -0.93 12.76 20.97
CA GLY A 244 -0.35 11.51 20.47
C GLY A 244 0.91 11.05 21.22
N PRO A 245 1.53 9.94 20.76
CA PRO A 245 2.63 9.26 21.46
C PRO A 245 3.95 10.03 21.49
N PHE A 246 4.15 10.99 20.59
CA PHE A 246 5.39 11.75 20.50
C PHE A 246 5.14 13.26 20.46
N ILE A 247 6.16 14.01 20.84
CA ILE A 247 6.26 15.46 20.75
C ILE A 247 7.27 15.79 19.68
N LEU A 248 6.90 16.61 18.67
CA LEU A 248 7.87 17.13 17.70
C LEU A 248 8.77 18.15 18.38
N LYS A 249 10.02 17.73 18.60
CA LYS A 249 11.04 18.52 19.32
C LYS A 249 11.83 19.41 18.39
N ASP A 250 12.18 18.90 17.21
CA ASP A 250 12.99 19.62 16.24
C ASP A 250 12.63 19.22 14.82
N PHE A 251 12.69 20.19 13.90
CA PHE A 251 12.45 19.97 12.48
C PHE A 251 13.30 20.94 11.66
N VAL A 252 14.21 20.36 10.89
CA VAL A 252 15.04 21.06 9.91
C VAL A 252 14.59 20.62 8.52
N PRO A 253 13.93 21.48 7.73
CA PRO A 253 13.45 21.17 6.39
C PRO A 253 14.54 20.54 5.52
N ASP A 254 14.18 19.59 4.67
CA ASP A 254 15.06 18.82 3.77
C ASP A 254 16.22 18.07 4.49
N SER A 255 16.17 17.94 5.80
CA SER A 255 17.22 17.30 6.60
C SER A 255 16.69 16.26 7.58
N MET A 256 15.97 16.70 8.62
CA MET A 256 15.49 15.77 9.64
C MET A 256 14.32 16.32 10.46
N ALA A 257 13.58 15.38 11.07
CA ALA A 257 12.65 15.66 12.17
C ALA A 257 12.95 14.75 13.35
N VAL A 258 12.82 15.30 14.57
CA VAL A 258 13.08 14.60 15.83
C VAL A 258 11.81 14.65 16.68
N PHE A 259 11.28 13.48 16.96
CA PHE A 259 10.11 13.28 17.79
C PHE A 259 10.57 12.60 19.09
N VAL A 260 10.22 13.17 20.24
CA VAL A 260 10.53 12.58 21.55
C VAL A 260 9.28 12.01 22.20
N LYS A 261 9.44 10.97 22.98
CA LYS A 261 8.33 10.31 23.71
C LYS A 261 7.51 11.32 24.48
N ASN A 262 6.18 11.22 24.36
CA ASN A 262 5.24 11.92 25.23
C ASN A 262 5.06 11.10 26.52
N PRO A 263 5.53 11.59 27.68
CA PRO A 263 5.45 10.84 28.93
C PRO A 263 4.02 10.67 29.45
N ASP A 264 3.11 11.55 29.02
CA ASP A 264 1.71 11.53 29.42
C ASP A 264 0.80 10.80 28.43
N TYR A 265 1.41 10.02 27.47
CA TYR A 265 0.61 9.30 26.49
C TYR A 265 -0.21 8.19 27.15
N TRP A 266 -1.48 8.12 26.82
CA TRP A 266 -2.48 7.32 27.51
C TRP A 266 -2.44 5.81 27.19
N MET A 267 -1.95 5.43 26.01
CA MET A 267 -2.17 4.11 25.43
C MET A 267 -1.19 3.06 25.97
N GLU A 268 -1.72 1.87 26.23
CA GLU A 268 -0.95 0.63 26.42
C GLU A 268 -0.90 -0.19 25.13
N ASN A 269 0.12 -1.03 25.00
CA ASN A 269 0.20 -1.93 23.85
C ASN A 269 -0.89 -3.00 23.94
N PRO A 270 -1.80 -3.10 22.96
CA PRO A 270 -2.90 -4.07 23.03
C PRO A 270 -2.44 -5.54 22.90
N LEU A 271 -1.20 -5.79 22.42
CA LEU A 271 -0.59 -7.12 22.38
C LEU A 271 0.24 -7.42 23.65
N HIS A 272 0.64 -6.39 24.41
CA HIS A 272 1.40 -6.50 25.65
C HIS A 272 0.70 -5.67 26.75
N PRO A 273 -0.43 -6.15 27.30
CA PRO A 273 -1.19 -5.41 28.30
C PRO A 273 -0.34 -5.01 29.51
N GLY A 274 -0.44 -3.75 29.94
CA GLY A 274 0.38 -3.16 30.99
C GLY A 274 1.60 -2.40 30.49
N ASP A 275 2.03 -2.59 29.25
CA ASP A 275 3.15 -1.85 28.67
C ASP A 275 2.69 -0.52 28.09
N LYS A 276 3.20 0.59 28.62
CA LYS A 276 2.89 1.95 28.12
C LYS A 276 3.63 2.25 26.82
N LEU A 277 2.92 2.80 25.86
CA LEU A 277 3.48 3.24 24.58
C LEU A 277 3.93 4.73 24.64
N PRO A 278 4.83 5.14 23.74
CA PRO A 278 5.69 4.32 22.89
C PRO A 278 6.85 3.72 23.67
N TYR A 279 7.48 2.67 23.16
CA TYR A 279 8.66 2.06 23.78
C TYR A 279 9.90 2.91 23.59
N VAL A 280 10.14 3.43 22.38
CA VAL A 280 11.34 4.23 22.06
C VAL A 280 11.26 5.62 22.66
N ASP A 281 12.39 6.15 23.14
CA ASP A 281 12.48 7.53 23.66
C ASP A 281 12.44 8.57 22.56
N THR A 282 13.00 8.22 21.40
CA THR A 282 13.12 9.13 20.26
C THR A 282 12.82 8.41 18.96
N TYR A 283 12.00 9.02 18.14
CA TYR A 283 11.87 8.69 16.72
C TYR A 283 12.55 9.78 15.89
N LYS A 284 13.56 9.39 15.12
CA LYS A 284 14.29 10.29 14.22
C LYS A 284 13.97 9.95 12.77
N ARG A 285 13.51 10.92 12.02
CA ARG A 285 13.26 10.82 10.60
C ARG A 285 14.29 11.64 9.84
N LEU A 286 15.08 11.00 8.99
CA LEU A 286 16.05 11.64 8.10
C LEU A 286 15.42 11.82 6.71
N VAL A 287 15.74 12.92 6.05
CA VAL A 287 15.42 13.13 4.63
C VAL A 287 16.65 12.80 3.82
N ILE A 288 16.60 11.68 3.07
CA ILE A 288 17.68 11.21 2.20
C ILE A 288 17.07 10.90 0.84
N LYS A 289 17.24 11.79 -0.14
CA LYS A 289 16.61 11.67 -1.46
C LYS A 289 17.22 10.54 -2.31
N ASP A 290 18.55 10.37 -2.20
CA ASP A 290 19.28 9.36 -2.95
C ASP A 290 19.06 7.94 -2.41
N VAL A 291 18.60 7.02 -3.29
CA VAL A 291 18.29 5.63 -2.96
C VAL A 291 19.52 4.88 -2.48
N SER A 292 20.67 5.03 -3.18
CA SER A 292 21.91 4.31 -2.84
C SER A 292 22.41 4.71 -1.46
N THR A 293 22.25 5.97 -1.09
CA THR A 293 22.57 6.46 0.26
C THR A 293 21.66 5.87 1.31
N ARG A 294 20.35 5.73 1.07
CA ARG A 294 19.40 5.06 1.98
C ARG A 294 19.77 3.58 2.17
N LEU A 295 20.05 2.87 1.07
CA LEU A 295 20.48 1.47 1.11
C LEU A 295 21.79 1.30 1.88
N SER A 296 22.76 2.18 1.69
CA SER A 296 24.02 2.18 2.42
C SER A 296 23.83 2.46 3.92
N ALA A 297 22.93 3.38 4.27
CA ALA A 297 22.58 3.66 5.66
C ALA A 297 21.92 2.45 6.35
N LEU A 298 21.09 1.70 5.65
CA LEU A 298 20.51 0.47 6.14
C LEU A 298 21.59 -0.61 6.35
N ARG A 299 22.43 -0.87 5.34
CA ARG A 299 23.52 -1.87 5.43
C ARG A 299 24.47 -1.62 6.59
N THR A 300 24.68 -0.37 6.94
CA THR A 300 25.61 0.03 8.01
C THR A 300 24.94 0.24 9.37
N GLY A 301 23.66 -0.08 9.50
CA GLY A 301 22.91 0.08 10.75
C GLY A 301 22.70 1.54 11.19
N LYS A 302 22.88 2.52 10.29
CA LYS A 302 22.64 3.94 10.58
C LYS A 302 21.15 4.30 10.57
N ILE A 303 20.34 3.46 9.94
CA ILE A 303 18.87 3.50 10.02
C ILE A 303 18.35 2.13 10.42
N ASP A 304 17.24 2.11 11.14
CA ASP A 304 16.67 0.89 11.70
C ASP A 304 15.70 0.19 10.75
N ALA A 305 15.08 0.94 9.82
CA ALA A 305 14.25 0.36 8.76
C ALA A 305 14.26 1.23 7.50
N LEU A 306 13.97 0.60 6.37
CA LEU A 306 13.81 1.22 5.05
C LEU A 306 12.63 0.57 4.33
N LEU A 307 11.66 1.40 3.95
CA LEU A 307 10.48 1.00 3.18
C LEU A 307 10.67 1.38 1.71
N GLY A 308 9.91 0.73 0.83
CA GLY A 308 9.95 1.06 -0.59
C GLY A 308 11.23 0.61 -1.30
N VAL A 309 11.82 -0.51 -0.85
CA VAL A 309 12.97 -1.12 -1.54
C VAL A 309 12.44 -1.84 -2.79
N GLU A 310 12.97 -1.45 -3.94
CA GLU A 310 12.61 -2.03 -5.22
C GLU A 310 13.16 -3.46 -5.34
N TRP A 311 12.57 -4.20 -6.24
CA TRP A 311 12.92 -5.61 -6.43
C TRP A 311 14.38 -5.83 -6.85
N GLU A 312 14.99 -4.91 -7.60
CA GLU A 312 16.38 -4.97 -8.05
C GLU A 312 17.37 -4.95 -6.87
N ASP A 313 17.04 -4.17 -5.85
CA ASP A 313 17.90 -4.01 -4.67
C ASP A 313 17.69 -5.11 -3.62
N LYS A 314 16.53 -5.76 -3.62
CA LYS A 314 16.14 -6.78 -2.63
C LYS A 314 17.15 -7.92 -2.57
N ASP A 315 17.45 -8.54 -3.71
CA ASP A 315 18.32 -9.73 -3.76
C ASP A 315 19.75 -9.39 -3.34
N SER A 316 20.22 -8.18 -3.69
CA SER A 316 21.50 -7.65 -3.24
C SER A 316 21.54 -7.50 -1.72
N LEU A 317 20.50 -6.92 -1.11
CA LEU A 317 20.40 -6.76 0.35
C LEU A 317 20.38 -8.12 1.06
N ILE A 318 19.56 -9.05 0.62
CA ILE A 318 19.46 -10.39 1.22
C ILE A 318 20.83 -11.10 1.16
N LYS A 319 21.57 -10.96 0.07
CA LYS A 319 22.87 -11.57 -0.11
C LYS A 319 23.97 -10.93 0.74
N THR A 320 23.98 -9.60 0.82
CA THR A 320 25.07 -8.86 1.51
C THR A 320 24.81 -8.67 3.00
N ASN A 321 23.57 -8.68 3.42
CA ASN A 321 23.13 -8.43 4.80
C ASN A 321 22.01 -9.43 5.19
N PRO A 322 22.36 -10.75 5.27
CA PRO A 322 21.39 -11.81 5.54
C PRO A 322 20.74 -11.72 6.93
N GLU A 323 21.31 -10.94 7.83
CA GLU A 323 20.75 -10.65 9.16
C GLU A 323 19.52 -9.75 9.10
N LEU A 324 19.37 -8.91 8.06
CA LEU A 324 18.22 -8.03 7.90
C LEU A 324 16.92 -8.83 7.82
N LYS A 325 15.93 -8.35 8.53
CA LYS A 325 14.55 -8.81 8.37
C LYS A 325 13.92 -8.11 7.18
N TRP A 326 13.01 -8.78 6.50
CA TRP A 326 12.30 -8.17 5.40
C TRP A 326 10.91 -8.76 5.20
N ALA A 327 10.02 -8.00 4.61
CA ALA A 327 8.72 -8.43 4.17
C ALA A 327 8.40 -7.82 2.80
N ARG A 328 7.66 -8.59 2.00
CA ARG A 328 7.05 -8.08 0.78
C ARG A 328 5.87 -7.20 1.19
N THR A 329 5.88 -5.96 0.78
CA THR A 329 4.73 -5.06 0.88
C THR A 329 3.84 -5.23 -0.36
N GLY A 330 2.78 -4.48 -0.50
CA GLY A 330 1.93 -4.60 -1.69
C GLY A 330 2.70 -4.32 -2.99
N SER A 331 2.19 -4.84 -4.10
CA SER A 331 2.65 -4.43 -5.44
C SER A 331 2.11 -3.06 -5.79
N TYR A 332 2.76 -2.37 -6.73
CA TYR A 332 2.23 -1.16 -7.34
C TYR A 332 0.88 -1.46 -8.05
N GLU A 333 0.13 -0.43 -8.39
CA GLU A 333 -1.19 -0.52 -9.05
C GLU A 333 -1.14 0.25 -10.35
N GLU A 334 -0.31 -0.22 -11.27
CA GLU A 334 0.00 0.46 -12.51
C GLU A 334 -0.65 -0.25 -13.69
N GLY A 335 -1.10 0.50 -14.67
CA GLY A 335 -1.68 -0.08 -15.87
C GLY A 335 -1.99 0.95 -16.94
N ILE A 336 -2.39 0.47 -18.09
CA ILE A 336 -2.73 1.25 -19.27
C ILE A 336 -4.23 1.50 -19.26
N ALA A 337 -4.63 2.73 -19.00
CA ALA A 337 -6.00 3.19 -19.21
C ALA A 337 -6.18 3.60 -20.67
N MET A 338 -7.20 3.02 -21.31
CA MET A 338 -7.55 3.31 -22.71
C MET A 338 -8.85 4.10 -22.74
N ARG A 339 -8.93 5.17 -23.48
CA ARG A 339 -10.19 5.93 -23.69
C ARG A 339 -11.21 5.09 -24.45
N VAL A 340 -12.13 4.47 -23.69
CA VAL A 340 -13.17 3.60 -24.30
C VAL A 340 -14.27 4.38 -25.00
N ASP A 341 -14.25 5.70 -24.93
CA ASP A 341 -15.12 6.62 -25.65
C ASP A 341 -14.55 7.05 -27.03
N THR A 342 -13.37 6.54 -27.41
CA THR A 342 -12.71 6.88 -28.67
C THR A 342 -12.21 5.65 -29.42
N LYS A 343 -12.23 5.74 -30.78
CA LYS A 343 -11.64 4.70 -31.64
C LYS A 343 -10.10 4.69 -31.49
N PRO A 344 -9.51 3.48 -31.55
CA PRO A 344 -10.13 2.17 -31.72
C PRO A 344 -10.55 1.49 -30.41
N PHE A 345 -10.40 2.15 -29.26
CA PHE A 345 -10.56 1.56 -27.93
C PHE A 345 -12.01 1.48 -27.45
N ASP A 346 -12.98 2.01 -28.22
CA ASP A 346 -14.42 1.78 -28.04
C ASP A 346 -14.81 0.30 -28.26
N ASP A 347 -14.03 -0.43 -29.08
CA ASP A 347 -14.25 -1.85 -29.31
C ASP A 347 -13.48 -2.72 -28.29
N VAL A 348 -14.22 -3.56 -27.55
CA VAL A 348 -13.65 -4.48 -26.57
C VAL A 348 -12.67 -5.48 -27.20
N ARG A 349 -12.86 -5.86 -28.47
CA ARG A 349 -11.95 -6.78 -29.18
C ARG A 349 -10.57 -6.19 -29.34
N VAL A 350 -10.48 -4.89 -29.61
CA VAL A 350 -9.19 -4.17 -29.67
C VAL A 350 -8.50 -4.18 -28.30
N ARG A 351 -9.23 -3.86 -27.24
CA ARG A 351 -8.66 -3.84 -25.89
C ARG A 351 -8.16 -5.23 -25.46
N ARG A 352 -8.95 -6.27 -25.73
CA ARG A 352 -8.57 -7.67 -25.46
C ARG A 352 -7.37 -8.11 -26.31
N ALA A 353 -7.30 -7.68 -27.58
CA ALA A 353 -6.16 -7.95 -28.46
C ALA A 353 -4.86 -7.38 -27.91
N LEU A 354 -4.89 -6.13 -27.41
CA LEU A 354 -3.71 -5.52 -26.77
C LEU A 354 -3.25 -6.29 -25.53
N TRP A 355 -4.20 -6.80 -24.72
CA TRP A 355 -3.84 -7.61 -23.55
C TRP A 355 -3.26 -8.97 -23.95
N LEU A 356 -3.90 -9.70 -24.89
CA LEU A 356 -3.42 -10.99 -25.40
C LEU A 356 -2.06 -10.92 -26.08
N ALA A 357 -1.70 -9.76 -26.64
CA ALA A 357 -0.40 -9.53 -27.28
C ALA A 357 0.71 -9.20 -26.28
N MET A 358 0.39 -9.05 -25.01
CA MET A 358 1.35 -8.80 -23.95
C MET A 358 1.74 -10.12 -23.27
N ASP A 359 3.03 -10.45 -23.31
CA ASP A 359 3.56 -11.63 -22.63
C ASP A 359 3.74 -11.35 -21.14
N ASN A 360 2.64 -11.53 -20.40
CA ASN A 360 2.60 -11.30 -18.96
C ASN A 360 3.58 -12.17 -18.19
N LEU A 361 3.80 -13.43 -18.63
CA LEU A 361 4.73 -14.33 -17.98
C LEU A 361 6.18 -13.90 -18.21
N ALA A 362 6.53 -13.51 -19.43
CA ALA A 362 7.87 -12.98 -19.70
C ALA A 362 8.13 -11.66 -18.97
N ILE A 363 7.13 -10.78 -18.87
CA ILE A 363 7.27 -9.55 -18.06
C ILE A 363 7.49 -9.89 -16.59
N ARG A 364 6.71 -10.81 -15.99
CA ARG A 364 6.90 -11.21 -14.61
C ARG A 364 8.24 -11.90 -14.38
N ASP A 365 8.58 -12.90 -15.21
CA ASP A 365 9.68 -13.83 -14.92
C ASP A 365 11.03 -13.33 -15.45
N VAL A 366 11.04 -12.62 -16.59
CA VAL A 366 12.28 -12.15 -17.22
C VAL A 366 12.53 -10.69 -16.87
N TYR A 367 11.56 -9.79 -17.09
CA TYR A 367 11.75 -8.36 -16.82
C TYR A 367 11.83 -8.09 -15.32
N TYR A 368 10.95 -8.68 -14.50
CA TYR A 368 10.95 -8.49 -13.04
C TYR A 368 11.65 -9.62 -12.26
N GLY A 369 12.29 -10.60 -12.92
CA GLY A 369 12.96 -11.71 -12.24
C GLY A 369 12.05 -12.50 -11.30
N GLY A 370 10.76 -12.62 -11.59
CA GLY A 370 9.76 -13.27 -10.74
C GLY A 370 9.23 -12.39 -9.59
N ASN A 371 9.68 -11.13 -9.47
CA ASN A 371 9.31 -10.22 -8.38
C ASN A 371 8.10 -9.34 -8.72
N ALA A 372 7.08 -9.88 -9.40
CA ALA A 372 5.86 -9.16 -9.73
C ALA A 372 4.61 -10.01 -9.55
N ALA A 373 3.49 -9.36 -9.23
CA ALA A 373 2.19 -9.97 -9.22
C ALA A 373 1.62 -10.06 -10.63
N LEU A 374 1.14 -11.24 -11.02
CA LEU A 374 0.48 -11.44 -12.31
C LEU A 374 -0.94 -10.88 -12.31
N LEU A 375 -1.75 -11.29 -11.34
CA LEU A 375 -3.10 -10.78 -11.11
C LEU A 375 -3.09 -9.80 -9.95
N ASN A 376 -3.14 -8.50 -10.24
CA ASN A 376 -3.07 -7.42 -9.27
C ASN A 376 -4.21 -6.39 -9.42
N TYR A 377 -5.09 -6.62 -10.40
CA TYR A 377 -6.19 -5.75 -10.78
C TYR A 377 -7.46 -6.59 -11.00
N PRO A 378 -8.63 -6.12 -10.66
CA PRO A 378 -8.92 -4.91 -9.87
C PRO A 378 -8.70 -5.10 -8.36
N VAL A 379 -8.28 -6.28 -7.91
CA VAL A 379 -8.06 -6.63 -6.50
C VAL A 379 -6.77 -7.40 -6.35
N LYS A 380 -6.00 -7.07 -5.31
CA LYS A 380 -4.75 -7.74 -4.94
C LYS A 380 -4.99 -8.99 -4.10
N ASP A 381 -4.08 -9.95 -4.19
CA ASP A 381 -3.99 -11.07 -3.26
C ASP A 381 -3.38 -10.59 -1.93
N LEU A 382 -4.23 -10.09 -1.06
CA LEU A 382 -3.88 -9.61 0.27
C LEU A 382 -4.89 -10.12 1.30
N PRO A 383 -4.49 -10.33 2.57
CA PRO A 383 -5.41 -10.73 3.64
C PRO A 383 -6.65 -9.84 3.71
N ASP A 384 -6.46 -8.53 3.55
CA ASP A 384 -7.50 -7.50 3.57
C ASP A 384 -8.62 -7.72 2.53
N PHE A 385 -8.30 -8.36 1.41
CA PHE A 385 -9.22 -8.57 0.30
C PHE A 385 -9.59 -10.04 0.07
N LYS A 386 -9.21 -10.93 0.96
CA LYS A 386 -9.48 -12.38 0.85
C LYS A 386 -10.94 -12.71 0.52
N ALA A 387 -11.89 -11.92 1.04
CA ALA A 387 -13.32 -12.13 0.79
C ALA A 387 -13.73 -11.89 -0.67
N ILE A 388 -13.04 -11.01 -1.39
CA ILE A 388 -13.38 -10.62 -2.78
C ILE A 388 -12.35 -11.11 -3.80
N TYR A 389 -11.10 -11.33 -3.42
CA TYR A 389 -10.08 -11.87 -4.32
C TYR A 389 -10.51 -13.24 -4.87
N THR A 390 -10.25 -13.44 -6.15
CA THR A 390 -10.46 -14.72 -6.83
C THR A 390 -9.18 -15.04 -7.61
N PRO A 391 -8.48 -16.14 -7.30
CA PRO A 391 -7.29 -16.58 -8.03
C PRO A 391 -7.57 -16.72 -9.52
N LEU A 392 -6.54 -16.48 -10.36
CA LEU A 392 -6.69 -16.44 -11.82
C LEU A 392 -7.31 -17.73 -12.38
N GLU A 393 -6.91 -18.89 -11.85
CA GLU A 393 -7.40 -20.21 -12.26
C GLU A 393 -8.88 -20.47 -11.93
N GLN A 394 -9.48 -19.64 -11.06
CA GLN A 394 -10.90 -19.71 -10.70
C GLN A 394 -11.75 -18.66 -11.41
N LEU A 395 -11.12 -17.76 -12.17
CA LEU A 395 -11.82 -16.77 -12.99
C LEU A 395 -12.38 -17.43 -14.27
N PRO A 396 -13.35 -16.82 -14.96
CA PRO A 396 -13.84 -17.31 -16.24
C PRO A 396 -12.72 -17.54 -17.27
N GLN A 397 -12.86 -18.54 -18.12
CA GLN A 397 -11.87 -18.88 -19.17
C GLN A 397 -11.56 -17.67 -20.07
N SER A 398 -12.56 -16.82 -20.37
CA SER A 398 -12.39 -15.60 -21.16
C SER A 398 -11.46 -14.57 -20.50
N VAL A 399 -11.33 -14.62 -19.17
CA VAL A 399 -10.39 -13.78 -18.41
C VAL A 399 -9.03 -14.45 -18.30
N GLN A 400 -8.98 -15.77 -18.00
CA GLN A 400 -7.73 -16.51 -17.88
C GLN A 400 -6.88 -16.39 -19.14
N GLU A 401 -7.50 -16.45 -20.33
CA GLU A 401 -6.80 -16.33 -21.62
C GLU A 401 -6.08 -14.99 -21.80
N LEU A 402 -6.56 -13.89 -21.17
CA LEU A 402 -5.92 -12.57 -21.28
C LEU A 402 -4.51 -12.53 -20.65
N TYR A 403 -4.25 -13.41 -19.70
CA TYR A 403 -2.95 -13.55 -19.05
C TYR A 403 -2.00 -14.51 -19.77
N GLY A 404 -2.51 -15.21 -20.81
CA GLY A 404 -1.73 -16.04 -21.71
C GLY A 404 -1.30 -15.23 -22.95
N TYR A 405 -0.03 -15.36 -23.36
CA TYR A 405 0.48 -14.73 -24.57
C TYR A 405 -0.07 -15.40 -25.83
N ASN A 406 -0.88 -14.69 -26.62
CA ASN A 406 -1.46 -15.22 -27.86
C ASN A 406 -1.57 -14.12 -28.95
N PRO A 407 -0.44 -13.77 -29.60
CA PRO A 407 -0.43 -12.72 -30.63
C PRO A 407 -1.25 -13.09 -31.88
N ASP A 408 -1.44 -14.37 -32.20
CA ASP A 408 -2.25 -14.78 -33.35
C ASP A 408 -3.72 -14.51 -33.13
N LYS A 409 -4.25 -14.87 -31.94
CA LYS A 409 -5.61 -14.51 -31.54
C LYS A 409 -5.78 -12.99 -31.44
N ALA A 410 -4.77 -12.27 -30.97
CA ALA A 410 -4.79 -10.82 -30.93
C ALA A 410 -4.93 -10.21 -32.35
N LYS A 411 -4.16 -10.70 -33.35
CA LYS A 411 -4.33 -10.29 -34.76
C LYS A 411 -5.71 -10.60 -35.31
N GLN A 412 -6.25 -11.78 -34.98
CA GLN A 412 -7.60 -12.15 -35.39
C GLN A 412 -8.62 -11.15 -34.85
N LEU A 413 -8.58 -10.82 -33.56
CA LEU A 413 -9.49 -9.86 -32.92
C LEU A 413 -9.36 -8.46 -33.53
N LEU A 414 -8.12 -8.01 -33.84
CA LEU A 414 -7.91 -6.74 -34.54
C LEU A 414 -8.52 -6.77 -35.95
N THR A 415 -8.36 -7.86 -36.70
CA THR A 415 -8.95 -8.03 -38.04
C THR A 415 -10.47 -7.96 -37.97
N GLU A 416 -11.10 -8.67 -37.03
CA GLU A 416 -12.54 -8.67 -36.78
C GLU A 416 -13.07 -7.29 -36.34
N ALA A 417 -12.22 -6.48 -35.67
CA ALA A 417 -12.52 -5.12 -35.29
C ALA A 417 -12.26 -4.08 -36.40
N GLY A 418 -11.79 -4.52 -37.60
CA GLY A 418 -11.55 -3.65 -38.74
C GLY A 418 -10.11 -3.11 -38.83
N TYR A 419 -9.15 -3.68 -38.08
CA TYR A 419 -7.75 -3.25 -38.06
C TYR A 419 -6.78 -4.39 -38.45
N PRO A 420 -6.92 -5.01 -39.66
CA PRO A 420 -6.13 -6.18 -40.05
C PRO A 420 -4.63 -5.90 -40.13
N ASN A 421 -4.22 -4.63 -40.33
CA ASN A 421 -2.82 -4.21 -40.38
C ASN A 421 -2.36 -3.49 -39.11
N GLY A 422 -3.14 -3.59 -38.03
CA GLY A 422 -2.90 -2.82 -36.80
C GLY A 422 -3.25 -1.34 -36.94
N PHE A 423 -2.70 -0.52 -36.05
CA PHE A 423 -2.94 0.93 -36.01
C PHE A 423 -1.80 1.65 -35.25
N LYS A 424 -1.82 3.00 -35.34
CA LYS A 424 -0.94 3.84 -34.52
C LYS A 424 -1.69 4.31 -33.28
N ALA A 425 -1.02 4.30 -32.14
CA ALA A 425 -1.57 4.74 -30.87
C ALA A 425 -0.55 5.54 -30.06
N GLU A 426 -1.05 6.51 -29.28
CA GLU A 426 -0.26 7.36 -28.39
C GLU A 426 -0.56 6.99 -26.93
N ILE A 427 0.50 6.88 -26.12
CA ILE A 427 0.39 6.74 -24.68
C ILE A 427 1.20 7.82 -23.97
N ILE A 428 0.57 8.56 -23.06
CA ILE A 428 1.29 9.44 -22.15
C ILE A 428 1.68 8.68 -20.88
N THR A 429 2.87 8.98 -20.35
CA THR A 429 3.40 8.39 -19.13
C THR A 429 4.26 9.37 -18.37
N ARG A 430 4.57 9.07 -17.13
CA ARG A 430 5.56 9.78 -16.35
C ARG A 430 6.96 9.46 -16.90
N SER A 431 7.90 10.40 -16.71
CA SER A 431 9.26 10.31 -17.26
C SER A 431 10.22 9.44 -16.45
N GLU A 432 9.77 8.89 -15.30
CA GLU A 432 10.61 7.99 -14.51
C GLU A 432 10.95 6.71 -15.30
N PRO A 433 12.22 6.24 -15.26
CA PRO A 433 12.70 5.14 -16.08
C PRO A 433 11.83 3.89 -16.03
N ARG A 434 11.39 3.47 -14.85
CA ARG A 434 10.58 2.25 -14.64
C ARG A 434 9.29 2.23 -15.47
N TYR A 435 8.67 3.39 -15.72
CA TYR A 435 7.45 3.47 -16.54
C TYR A 435 7.76 3.39 -18.04
N VAL A 436 8.83 4.09 -18.45
CA VAL A 436 9.22 4.15 -19.85
C VAL A 436 9.76 2.80 -20.32
N GLU A 437 10.62 2.17 -19.54
CA GLU A 437 11.24 0.87 -19.84
C GLU A 437 10.20 -0.24 -20.00
N LEU A 438 9.23 -0.35 -19.09
CA LEU A 438 8.15 -1.33 -19.23
C LEU A 438 7.31 -1.07 -20.47
N LEU A 439 7.00 0.19 -20.77
CA LEU A 439 6.24 0.53 -21.97
C LEU A 439 7.01 0.25 -23.27
N GLU A 440 8.34 0.36 -23.31
CA GLU A 440 9.16 -0.04 -24.45
C GLU A 440 9.12 -1.58 -24.66
N VAL A 441 9.10 -2.37 -23.58
CA VAL A 441 8.89 -3.83 -23.66
C VAL A 441 7.50 -4.14 -24.25
N ILE A 442 6.46 -3.47 -23.77
CA ILE A 442 5.08 -3.66 -24.28
C ILE A 442 4.97 -3.21 -25.74
N LYS A 443 5.59 -2.10 -26.11
CA LYS A 443 5.63 -1.58 -27.47
C LYS A 443 6.23 -2.58 -28.47
N GLU A 444 7.33 -3.24 -28.08
CA GLU A 444 7.93 -4.29 -28.91
C GLU A 444 6.96 -5.48 -29.10
N GLN A 445 6.27 -5.88 -28.04
CA GLN A 445 5.29 -6.96 -28.10
C GLN A 445 4.09 -6.58 -28.98
N TRP A 446 3.56 -5.37 -28.84
CA TRP A 446 2.42 -4.89 -29.64
C TRP A 446 2.79 -4.65 -31.11
N SER A 447 4.06 -4.38 -31.43
CA SER A 447 4.55 -4.27 -32.80
C SER A 447 4.31 -5.54 -33.61
N LYS A 448 4.37 -6.71 -32.96
CA LYS A 448 4.15 -8.04 -33.57
C LYS A 448 2.71 -8.24 -34.07
N ILE A 449 1.76 -7.47 -33.54
CA ILE A 449 0.37 -7.46 -34.00
C ILE A 449 0.03 -6.22 -34.85
N GLY A 450 1.05 -5.48 -35.32
CA GLY A 450 0.91 -4.30 -36.18
C GLY A 450 0.56 -3.00 -35.43
N VAL A 451 0.52 -3.01 -34.08
CA VAL A 451 0.24 -1.81 -33.31
C VAL A 451 1.53 -1.03 -33.04
N GLN A 452 1.57 0.22 -33.53
CA GLN A 452 2.71 1.12 -33.39
C GLN A 452 2.45 2.08 -32.23
N LEU A 453 3.10 1.84 -31.08
CA LEU A 453 2.94 2.64 -29.88
C LEU A 453 3.91 3.83 -29.86
N ASP A 454 3.38 5.04 -29.74
CA ASP A 454 4.13 6.28 -29.55
C ASP A 454 4.09 6.67 -28.06
N ILE A 455 5.19 6.48 -27.35
CA ILE A 455 5.32 6.74 -25.91
C ILE A 455 5.70 8.20 -25.73
N LYS A 456 4.94 8.93 -24.90
CA LYS A 456 5.12 10.36 -24.57
C LYS A 456 5.45 10.52 -23.08
N PRO A 457 6.72 10.39 -22.69
CA PRO A 457 7.13 10.66 -21.30
C PRO A 457 6.97 12.15 -20.99
N MET A 458 6.48 12.45 -19.79
CA MET A 458 6.34 13.82 -19.30
C MET A 458 6.63 13.90 -17.80
N GLU A 459 7.01 15.08 -17.36
CA GLU A 459 7.20 15.38 -15.95
C GLU A 459 5.89 15.23 -15.18
N PHE A 460 5.97 14.82 -13.90
CA PHE A 460 4.82 14.46 -13.06
C PHE A 460 3.73 15.52 -13.03
N ALA A 461 4.08 16.81 -12.85
CA ALA A 461 3.06 17.87 -12.74
C ALA A 461 2.28 18.06 -14.05
N SER A 462 2.96 17.94 -15.20
CA SER A 462 2.35 17.99 -16.53
C SER A 462 1.46 16.78 -16.77
N TRP A 463 1.95 15.60 -16.48
CA TRP A 463 1.19 14.35 -16.57
C TRP A 463 -0.06 14.40 -15.68
N ASN A 464 0.10 14.79 -14.41
CA ASN A 464 -0.99 14.87 -13.44
C ASN A 464 -2.06 15.89 -13.86
N SER A 465 -1.63 17.04 -14.41
CA SER A 465 -2.57 18.05 -14.92
C SER A 465 -3.47 17.52 -16.04
N ILE A 466 -2.93 16.66 -16.92
CA ILE A 466 -3.68 16.01 -17.99
C ILE A 466 -4.58 14.90 -17.42
N ALA A 467 -4.05 14.09 -16.51
CA ALA A 467 -4.78 12.97 -15.90
C ALA A 467 -6.03 13.42 -15.14
N VAL A 468 -5.88 14.41 -14.24
CA VAL A 468 -7.01 14.89 -13.41
C VAL A 468 -8.09 15.64 -14.21
N ARG A 469 -7.76 16.08 -15.42
CA ARG A 469 -8.71 16.76 -16.34
C ARG A 469 -9.20 15.85 -17.45
N PHE A 470 -8.76 14.56 -17.48
CA PHE A 470 -9.11 13.60 -18.53
C PHE A 470 -8.73 14.07 -19.95
N GLN A 471 -7.62 14.78 -20.09
CA GLN A 471 -7.20 15.41 -21.36
C GLN A 471 -6.23 14.57 -22.19
N HIS A 472 -5.91 13.33 -21.75
CA HIS A 472 -5.17 12.37 -22.59
C HIS A 472 -6.02 11.98 -23.81
N LYS A 473 -5.37 11.84 -24.98
CA LYS A 473 -6.10 11.64 -26.24
C LYS A 473 -6.56 10.21 -26.45
N GLN A 474 -5.71 9.24 -26.09
CA GLN A 474 -5.95 7.81 -26.33
C GLN A 474 -5.66 6.96 -25.10
N MET A 475 -4.41 6.89 -24.70
CA MET A 475 -3.99 6.06 -23.58
C MET A 475 -3.15 6.86 -22.57
N ILE A 476 -3.23 6.44 -21.33
CA ILE A 476 -2.40 6.92 -20.25
C ILE A 476 -1.90 5.73 -19.42
N TYR A 477 -0.59 5.67 -19.17
CA TYR A 477 -0.04 4.77 -18.17
C TYR A 477 -0.16 5.44 -16.81
N ALA A 478 -0.94 4.84 -15.95
CA ALA A 478 -1.31 5.43 -14.66
C ALA A 478 -0.87 4.52 -13.52
N ASP A 479 -0.38 5.15 -12.46
CA ASP A 479 -0.27 4.56 -11.14
C ASP A 479 -1.59 4.77 -10.37
N SER A 480 -1.75 4.02 -9.28
CA SER A 480 -2.92 4.13 -8.40
C SER A 480 -4.26 3.92 -9.12
N LEU A 481 -4.34 2.90 -9.97
CA LEU A 481 -5.61 2.47 -10.58
C LEU A 481 -6.62 2.00 -9.53
N TRP A 482 -6.13 1.58 -8.38
CA TRP A 482 -6.93 1.21 -7.23
C TRP A 482 -7.19 2.43 -6.35
N THR A 483 -8.37 2.54 -5.80
CA THR A 483 -8.69 3.61 -4.87
C THR A 483 -8.24 3.25 -3.45
N SER A 484 -7.93 4.24 -2.63
CA SER A 484 -7.62 4.08 -1.20
C SER A 484 -8.75 3.44 -0.38
N SER A 485 -9.84 3.05 -1.04
CA SER A 485 -10.95 2.31 -0.45
C SER A 485 -11.69 1.56 -1.55
N PRO A 486 -11.98 0.25 -1.37
CA PRO A 486 -12.76 -0.55 -2.32
C PRO A 486 -14.19 -0.04 -2.48
N PHE A 487 -14.65 0.84 -1.60
CA PHE A 487 -15.99 1.40 -1.64
C PHE A 487 -16.13 2.67 -2.50
N LYS A 488 -15.03 3.31 -2.88
CA LYS A 488 -15.09 4.56 -3.66
C LYS A 488 -15.41 4.35 -5.13
N CYS A 489 -15.06 3.19 -5.71
CA CYS A 489 -15.31 2.83 -7.12
C CYS A 489 -14.93 3.92 -8.15
N GLN A 490 -14.00 4.81 -7.77
CA GLN A 490 -13.67 6.03 -8.52
C GLN A 490 -12.98 5.76 -9.85
N THR A 491 -12.38 4.59 -9.99
CA THR A 491 -11.60 4.21 -11.18
C THR A 491 -12.51 3.82 -12.35
N TRP A 492 -13.75 3.37 -12.09
CA TRP A 492 -14.59 2.76 -13.10
C TRP A 492 -16.01 3.33 -13.18
N GLY A 493 -16.48 4.05 -12.16
CA GLY A 493 -17.83 4.62 -12.14
C GLY A 493 -17.96 5.80 -13.11
N THR A 494 -19.10 5.91 -13.76
CA THR A 494 -19.40 7.00 -14.70
C THR A 494 -19.21 8.37 -14.06
N GLY A 495 -18.42 9.23 -14.68
CA GLY A 495 -18.14 10.59 -14.20
C GLY A 495 -17.27 10.69 -12.97
N GLN A 496 -16.68 9.58 -12.49
CA GLN A 496 -15.81 9.59 -11.30
C GLN A 496 -14.42 10.14 -11.58
N GLY A 497 -13.82 10.77 -10.57
CA GLY A 497 -12.59 11.56 -10.69
C GLY A 497 -11.30 10.79 -11.00
N ARG A 498 -11.32 9.45 -11.04
CA ARG A 498 -10.19 8.59 -11.40
C ARG A 498 -10.50 7.62 -12.54
N ASN A 499 -11.63 7.80 -13.21
CA ASN A 499 -12.05 6.98 -14.34
C ASN A 499 -11.29 7.39 -15.62
N LEU A 500 -9.98 7.09 -15.65
CA LEU A 500 -9.10 7.47 -16.77
C LEU A 500 -9.47 6.78 -18.10
N SER A 501 -10.15 5.65 -18.05
CA SER A 501 -10.66 4.99 -19.25
C SER A 501 -11.96 5.60 -19.77
N ILE A 502 -12.55 6.56 -19.06
CA ILE A 502 -13.83 7.21 -19.40
C ILE A 502 -14.96 6.18 -19.58
N VAL A 503 -14.97 5.18 -18.72
CA VAL A 503 -16.01 4.15 -18.69
C VAL A 503 -17.35 4.79 -18.37
N SER A 504 -18.38 4.45 -19.14
CA SER A 504 -19.78 4.76 -18.87
C SER A 504 -20.58 3.48 -19.06
N ASP A 505 -20.93 2.83 -17.97
CA ASP A 505 -21.55 1.51 -17.97
C ASP A 505 -22.64 1.45 -16.89
N PRO A 506 -23.93 1.49 -17.28
CA PRO A 506 -25.05 1.49 -16.32
C PRO A 506 -25.08 0.27 -15.40
N TRP A 507 -24.64 -0.91 -15.89
CA TRP A 507 -24.59 -2.11 -15.05
C TRP A 507 -23.54 -1.97 -13.93
N LEU A 508 -22.33 -1.46 -14.26
CA LEU A 508 -21.31 -1.16 -13.28
C LEU A 508 -21.77 -0.12 -12.27
N ASP A 509 -22.42 0.94 -12.74
CA ASP A 509 -22.88 2.02 -11.86
C ASP A 509 -23.91 1.50 -10.84
N GLU A 510 -24.81 0.60 -11.22
CA GLU A 510 -25.74 -0.04 -10.27
C GLU A 510 -25.00 -0.93 -9.26
N LYS A 511 -24.01 -1.73 -9.70
CA LYS A 511 -23.19 -2.53 -8.77
C LYS A 511 -22.39 -1.64 -7.83
N PHE A 512 -21.85 -0.54 -8.31
CA PHE A 512 -21.10 0.40 -7.48
C PHE A 512 -21.95 1.13 -6.46
N LYS A 513 -23.24 1.36 -6.71
CA LYS A 513 -24.17 1.86 -5.67
C LYS A 513 -24.28 0.87 -4.51
N VAL A 514 -24.40 -0.43 -4.81
CA VAL A 514 -24.43 -1.48 -3.76
C VAL A 514 -23.11 -1.51 -2.97
N ILE A 515 -21.98 -1.50 -3.68
CA ILE A 515 -20.65 -1.54 -3.07
C ILE A 515 -20.43 -0.29 -2.19
N THR A 516 -20.73 0.88 -2.70
CA THR A 516 -20.56 2.15 -1.96
C THR A 516 -21.47 2.20 -0.74
N GLY A 517 -22.72 1.74 -0.88
CA GLY A 517 -23.66 1.64 0.24
C GLY A 517 -23.24 0.62 1.32
N ALA A 518 -22.34 -0.30 0.98
CA ALA A 518 -21.80 -1.31 1.90
C ALA A 518 -20.51 -0.86 2.61
N GLU A 519 -20.08 0.40 2.50
CA GLU A 519 -18.80 0.87 3.08
C GLU A 519 -18.71 0.59 4.59
N LEU A 520 -19.80 0.67 5.32
CA LEU A 520 -19.86 0.41 6.76
C LEU A 520 -20.22 -1.05 7.10
N ASP A 521 -20.62 -1.84 6.13
CA ASP A 521 -20.94 -3.27 6.28
C ASP A 521 -20.36 -4.06 5.10
N TRP A 522 -19.07 -4.37 5.20
CA TRP A 522 -18.29 -5.03 4.17
C TRP A 522 -18.97 -6.26 3.56
N ALA A 523 -19.60 -7.07 4.42
CA ALA A 523 -20.21 -8.33 3.98
C ALA A 523 -21.30 -8.12 2.92
N LYS A 524 -22.02 -6.99 2.95
CA LYS A 524 -23.04 -6.64 1.95
C LYS A 524 -22.46 -6.30 0.58
N GLY A 525 -21.23 -5.79 0.53
CA GLY A 525 -20.56 -5.44 -0.73
C GLY A 525 -19.88 -6.62 -1.44
N VAL A 526 -19.53 -7.67 -0.70
CA VAL A 526 -18.79 -8.83 -1.21
C VAL A 526 -19.46 -9.49 -2.43
N PRO A 527 -20.76 -9.80 -2.45
CA PRO A 527 -21.40 -10.42 -3.61
C PRO A 527 -21.28 -9.56 -4.87
N ALA A 528 -21.50 -8.25 -4.76
CA ALA A 528 -21.39 -7.32 -5.89
C ALA A 528 -19.93 -7.28 -6.42
N TRP A 529 -18.93 -7.27 -5.54
CA TRP A 529 -17.53 -7.35 -5.95
C TRP A 529 -17.19 -8.63 -6.70
N LYS A 530 -17.71 -9.78 -6.25
CA LYS A 530 -17.49 -11.08 -6.94
C LYS A 530 -18.05 -11.10 -8.36
N GLU A 531 -19.09 -10.31 -8.66
CA GLU A 531 -19.60 -10.15 -10.01
C GLU A 531 -18.81 -9.10 -10.82
N VAL A 532 -18.43 -8.00 -10.18
CA VAL A 532 -17.74 -6.86 -10.83
C VAL A 532 -16.32 -7.23 -11.27
N ILE A 533 -15.56 -7.98 -10.45
CA ILE A 533 -14.17 -8.31 -10.75
C ILE A 533 -14.00 -9.03 -12.11
N PRO A 534 -14.66 -10.16 -12.37
CA PRO A 534 -14.54 -10.82 -13.67
C PRO A 534 -15.07 -9.96 -14.83
N TYR A 535 -16.08 -9.15 -14.60
CA TYR A 535 -16.62 -8.24 -15.60
C TYR A 535 -15.61 -7.16 -16.01
N LEU A 536 -14.96 -6.49 -15.05
CA LEU A 536 -13.95 -5.47 -15.32
C LEU A 536 -12.78 -6.05 -16.14
N LEU A 537 -12.35 -7.26 -15.79
CA LEU A 537 -11.29 -7.97 -16.49
C LEU A 537 -11.70 -8.36 -17.92
N ASP A 538 -12.90 -8.94 -18.09
CA ASP A 538 -13.39 -9.37 -19.40
C ASP A 538 -13.60 -8.19 -20.36
N LYS A 539 -14.08 -7.05 -19.87
CA LYS A 539 -14.23 -5.81 -20.64
C LYS A 539 -12.90 -5.12 -20.96
N ALA A 540 -11.81 -5.51 -20.30
CA ALA A 540 -10.47 -4.95 -20.53
C ALA A 540 -10.48 -3.41 -20.60
N PHE A 541 -11.18 -2.75 -19.68
CA PHE A 541 -11.17 -1.28 -19.61
C PHE A 541 -9.78 -0.73 -19.33
N TYR A 542 -8.98 -1.51 -18.62
CA TYR A 542 -7.56 -1.31 -18.39
C TYR A 542 -6.81 -2.55 -18.86
N VAL A 543 -5.65 -2.35 -19.46
CA VAL A 543 -4.66 -3.43 -19.68
C VAL A 543 -3.64 -3.32 -18.57
N GLN A 544 -3.53 -4.36 -17.75
CA GLN A 544 -2.62 -4.34 -16.64
C GLN A 544 -1.48 -5.33 -16.87
N PRO A 545 -0.24 -4.82 -17.04
CA PRO A 545 0.94 -5.66 -16.97
C PRO A 545 1.16 -6.18 -15.54
N PRO A 546 1.98 -7.21 -15.34
CA PRO A 546 2.46 -7.57 -14.02
C PRO A 546 3.08 -6.37 -13.32
N ASN A 547 2.77 -6.18 -12.03
CA ASN A 547 3.31 -5.09 -11.25
C ASN A 547 4.32 -5.59 -10.23
N SER A 548 5.49 -4.95 -10.15
CA SER A 548 6.55 -5.31 -9.23
C SER A 548 6.12 -5.18 -7.77
N PHE A 549 6.72 -6.01 -6.93
CA PHE A 549 6.56 -5.89 -5.49
C PHE A 549 7.54 -4.87 -4.93
N SER A 550 7.09 -4.13 -3.94
CA SER A 550 7.93 -3.34 -3.06
C SER A 550 8.24 -4.12 -1.78
N HIS A 551 9.34 -3.80 -1.12
CA HIS A 551 9.80 -4.51 0.07
C HIS A 551 10.12 -3.53 1.20
N SER A 552 9.85 -3.95 2.43
CA SER A 552 10.36 -3.30 3.62
C SER A 552 11.49 -4.13 4.21
N PHE A 553 12.58 -3.46 4.59
CA PHE A 553 13.70 -4.08 5.28
C PHE A 553 13.93 -3.39 6.62
N TRP A 554 14.31 -4.17 7.66
CA TRP A 554 14.61 -3.61 8.96
C TRP A 554 15.69 -4.41 9.69
N GLN A 555 16.31 -3.77 10.65
CA GLN A 555 17.37 -4.33 11.46
C GLN A 555 16.83 -5.40 12.41
N PRO A 556 17.59 -6.46 12.72
CA PRO A 556 17.14 -7.55 13.59
C PRO A 556 16.87 -7.11 15.04
N TRP A 557 17.43 -6.00 15.48
CA TRP A 557 17.16 -5.39 16.77
C TRP A 557 15.88 -4.54 16.82
N PHE A 558 15.27 -4.24 15.68
CA PHE A 558 13.97 -3.57 15.64
C PHE A 558 12.86 -4.63 15.67
N LYS A 559 12.17 -4.69 16.80
CA LYS A 559 11.18 -5.71 17.15
C LYS A 559 9.75 -5.20 17.04
N ASP A 560 8.78 -6.11 16.96
CA ASP A 560 7.35 -5.86 16.81
C ASP A 560 6.99 -5.03 15.55
N TYR A 561 7.83 -5.11 14.53
CA TYR A 561 7.59 -4.63 13.19
C TYR A 561 7.67 -5.80 12.20
N HIS A 562 6.67 -5.95 11.32
CA HIS A 562 6.54 -7.10 10.42
C HIS A 562 6.41 -6.66 8.95
N GLY A 563 6.74 -5.40 8.65
CA GLY A 563 6.66 -4.83 7.31
C GLY A 563 5.38 -4.02 7.04
N GLU A 564 4.60 -3.70 8.06
CA GLU A 564 3.40 -2.88 7.95
C GLU A 564 3.73 -1.53 7.29
N TYR A 565 2.85 -1.08 6.42
CA TYR A 565 2.98 0.23 5.77
C TYR A 565 2.08 1.27 6.45
N CYS A 566 0.83 0.90 6.74
CA CYS A 566 -0.18 1.83 7.21
C CYS A 566 -1.18 1.15 8.14
N ILE A 567 -1.26 1.54 9.41
CA ILE A 567 -2.21 0.95 10.36
C ILE A 567 -3.60 1.60 10.20
N GLY A 568 -4.34 1.16 9.18
CA GLY A 568 -5.62 1.72 8.78
C GLY A 568 -5.49 2.94 7.86
N TYR A 569 -6.60 3.63 7.62
CA TYR A 569 -6.71 4.65 6.59
C TYR A 569 -5.81 5.87 6.87
N THR A 570 -4.94 6.19 5.91
CA THR A 570 -3.97 7.31 5.96
C THR A 570 -3.09 7.36 7.21
N SER A 571 -2.85 6.21 7.84
CA SER A 571 -2.12 6.09 9.12
C SER A 571 -0.68 5.60 8.89
N PHE A 572 0.00 6.26 7.95
CA PHE A 572 1.38 5.94 7.54
C PHE A 572 2.36 5.99 8.71
N TYR A 573 3.24 5.00 8.78
CA TYR A 573 4.32 4.87 9.76
C TYR A 573 3.84 4.85 11.23
N MET A 574 2.55 4.69 11.48
CA MET A 574 2.00 4.70 12.84
C MET A 574 2.51 3.52 13.69
N TRP A 575 2.98 2.45 13.06
CA TRP A 575 3.62 1.30 13.69
C TRP A 575 4.86 1.67 14.54
N VAL A 576 5.49 2.83 14.29
CA VAL A 576 6.60 3.35 15.11
C VAL A 576 6.25 3.43 16.61
N ARG A 577 4.97 3.61 16.96
CA ARG A 577 4.56 3.64 18.38
C ARG A 577 4.57 2.29 19.07
N PHE A 578 4.45 1.19 18.29
CA PHE A 578 4.37 -0.18 18.81
C PHE A 578 5.72 -0.90 18.80
N GLY A 579 6.61 -0.53 17.91
CA GLY A 579 7.93 -1.15 17.78
C GLY A 579 8.88 -0.76 18.91
N TRP A 580 9.79 -1.66 19.26
CA TRP A 580 10.81 -1.44 20.27
C TRP A 580 12.20 -1.88 19.78
N LEU A 581 13.25 -1.43 20.47
CA LEU A 581 14.63 -1.72 20.12
C LEU A 581 15.25 -2.67 21.15
N ASP A 582 15.78 -3.79 20.70
CA ASP A 582 16.71 -4.63 21.46
C ASP A 582 18.04 -3.89 21.50
N LEU A 583 18.25 -3.11 22.56
CA LEU A 583 19.41 -2.22 22.70
C LEU A 583 20.70 -2.99 22.86
N ASP A 584 20.67 -4.17 23.48
CA ASP A 584 21.84 -5.02 23.64
C ASP A 584 22.29 -5.60 22.31
N LEU A 585 21.35 -6.13 21.52
CA LEU A 585 21.62 -6.62 20.18
C LEU A 585 22.10 -5.48 19.26
N LYS A 586 21.49 -4.30 19.35
CA LYS A 586 21.92 -3.12 18.60
C LYS A 586 23.35 -2.74 18.93
N ALA A 587 23.70 -2.67 20.21
CA ALA A 587 25.07 -2.36 20.66
C ALA A 587 26.06 -3.42 20.18
N GLN A 588 25.70 -4.70 20.29
CA GLN A 588 26.56 -5.81 19.82
C GLN A 588 26.82 -5.71 18.31
N MET A 589 25.82 -5.48 17.51
CA MET A 589 25.93 -5.48 16.04
C MET A 589 26.53 -4.18 15.47
N THR A 590 26.38 -3.05 16.17
CA THR A 590 26.93 -1.75 15.73
C THR A 590 28.25 -1.37 16.40
N GLY A 591 28.79 -2.23 17.27
CA GLY A 591 30.05 -1.98 18.01
C GLY A 591 29.90 -0.89 19.07
N GLY A 592 28.71 -0.75 19.66
CA GLY A 592 28.44 0.22 20.74
C GLY A 592 28.44 1.69 20.30
N LYS A 593 28.20 1.94 19.01
CA LYS A 593 28.14 3.31 18.43
C LYS A 593 26.75 3.87 18.37
#